data_5b5158d04742a6dd6e9a7caa3960f1d8
#
_entry.id   5b5158d04742a6dd6e9a7caa3960f1d8
#
_cell.length_a   1.000
_cell.length_b   1.000
_cell.length_c   1.000
_cell.angle_alpha   90.00
_cell.angle_beta   90.00
_cell.angle_gamma   90.00
#
_symmetry.space_group_name_H-M   'P 1'
#
loop_
_entity.id
_entity.type
_entity.pdbx_description
1 polymer ?
#
loop_
_entity_poly.entity_id
_entity_poly.type
_entity_poly.pdbx_seq_one_letter_code
_entity_poly.pdbx_strand_id
1 'polypeptide(L)'
;MSLAQHVTQAEGFDYERPAEQPDQSGDSEAVFGTLQPLSTDSLVNNNDPQWRRLSFAPVEQTHVEKPIAAYKVSNAKRWAQVATGIVACWLAAGIVFGFAALKPILIAEGVYSDLCDANDLVTADGGEYIPCTEQDLRLNLFFVVASVTANVSSLLAGSVLDRYGRRTCWILSSICLTIGCVLMAASHNFEGYFDGYFLGNIFLALGGTFVFVSSFQLANAFPKYSGLIIALVTGAFDASAAVFLIYQMVYDATNGQLSLEKFFYAYIAIPVLILIAEIAYMPARSYHTMPQLEEKIERAQDETRDAHDSDNEISDDRALRKVRSARAERRLSKLDQIEEVAGDAQAREERVKVNEERQEASGVWGVLHGVPAHKQIQSPWFILILLLTIVQMLRMNYFIATIRAQYRFMLGSEIEADAINHFFDIALPVGGLVSTPFIGFLLNNLSVPTTFGVLTVLIVAIGLLNCLPFVWAGYATVVFFVVFRPLYYSAISTQFLVYKDSEGLTRLRDYATKVFGFATFGRIYGTIVCVSGLINFSQSGLDALTHGPLGGDPTPVNITLGAVGTAVGLILTVFVAIKGRTFVKEEKPALDAMEERQRLLSTAGQDYGTRE
;
A
#
# COMPACT_ATOMS: atom_id res chain seq x y z
N MET A 1 -24.10 2.18 28.15
CA MET A 1 -23.57 3.43 27.54
C MET A 1 -23.98 3.43 26.09
N SER A 2 -24.73 4.44 25.66
CA SER A 2 -25.23 4.51 24.27
C SER A 2 -24.11 4.89 23.31
N LEU A 3 -24.24 4.48 22.04
CA LEU A 3 -23.28 4.85 20.97
C LEU A 3 -23.05 6.37 20.91
N ALA A 4 -24.06 7.18 21.23
CA ALA A 4 -23.99 8.63 21.30
C ALA A 4 -23.00 9.14 22.36
N GLN A 5 -22.86 8.47 23.51
CA GLN A 5 -21.89 8.82 24.53
C GLN A 5 -20.45 8.48 24.15
N HIS A 6 -20.27 7.48 23.29
CA HIS A 6 -18.93 7.13 22.78
C HIS A 6 -18.46 8.09 21.67
N VAL A 7 -19.38 8.59 20.86
CA VAL A 7 -19.07 9.58 19.81
C VAL A 7 -18.76 10.95 20.44
N THR A 8 -19.52 11.37 21.46
CA THR A 8 -19.27 12.62 22.17
C THR A 8 -18.04 12.59 23.07
N GLN A 9 -17.59 11.43 23.55
CA GLN A 9 -16.32 11.32 24.30
C GLN A 9 -15.09 11.20 23.39
N ALA A 10 -15.24 10.74 22.14
CA ALA A 10 -14.17 10.78 21.14
C ALA A 10 -14.01 12.17 20.49
N GLU A 11 -15.04 13.00 20.55
CA GLU A 11 -15.02 14.41 20.19
C GLU A 11 -14.81 15.27 21.44
N GLY A 12 -13.72 15.05 22.15
CA GLY A 12 -13.14 16.00 23.08
C GLY A 12 -12.59 17.21 22.31
N PHE A 13 -13.43 17.87 21.53
CA PHE A 13 -13.10 19.16 20.95
C PHE A 13 -13.20 20.21 22.04
N ASP A 14 -12.05 20.75 22.40
CA ASP A 14 -11.90 21.95 23.21
C ASP A 14 -12.71 23.10 22.60
N TYR A 15 -13.96 23.23 22.99
CA TYR A 15 -14.79 24.41 22.70
C TYR A 15 -14.34 25.66 23.47
N GLU A 16 -13.38 25.52 24.39
CA GLU A 16 -12.93 26.59 25.28
C GLU A 16 -11.49 27.06 25.03
N ARG A 17 -10.90 26.81 23.85
CA ARG A 17 -9.68 27.55 23.53
C ARG A 17 -10.01 28.89 22.91
N PRO A 18 -9.55 30.00 23.50
CA PRO A 18 -9.65 31.32 22.89
C PRO A 18 -9.01 31.29 21.50
N ALA A 19 -9.63 32.01 20.56
CA ALA A 19 -9.11 32.16 19.20
C ALA A 19 -7.62 32.53 19.25
N GLU A 20 -6.77 31.72 18.55
CA GLU A 20 -5.35 32.01 18.43
C GLU A 20 -5.13 33.44 17.97
N GLN A 21 -4.44 34.21 18.78
CA GLN A 21 -3.95 35.53 18.41
C GLN A 21 -3.07 35.41 17.15
N PRO A 22 -3.08 36.38 16.24
CA PRO A 22 -2.26 36.34 15.06
C PRO A 22 -0.79 36.36 15.47
N ASP A 23 -0.02 35.40 14.90
CA ASP A 23 1.44 35.34 14.99
C ASP A 23 2.06 36.71 14.70
N GLN A 24 2.52 37.37 15.73
CA GLN A 24 3.57 38.37 15.62
C GLN A 24 4.90 37.63 15.74
N SER A 25 5.65 37.66 14.66
CA SER A 25 7.06 37.31 14.64
C SER A 25 7.83 38.16 15.64
N GLY A 26 8.61 37.50 16.48
CA GLY A 26 9.54 38.20 17.35
C GLY A 26 10.02 37.32 18.48
N ASP A 27 11.29 37.10 18.45
CA ASP A 27 12.15 36.34 19.35
C ASP A 27 11.92 36.52 20.85
N SER A 28 12.44 35.54 21.51
CA SER A 28 13.04 35.51 22.85
C SER A 28 12.29 34.83 23.99
N GLU A 29 12.97 33.80 24.47
CA GLU A 29 13.24 33.37 25.86
C GLU A 29 12.22 33.73 26.96
N ALA A 30 11.74 32.73 27.65
CA ALA A 30 12.03 32.47 29.07
C ALA A 30 11.03 31.52 29.70
N VAL A 31 11.49 30.39 30.12
CA VAL A 31 11.41 29.81 31.48
C VAL A 31 10.48 30.54 32.43
N PHE A 32 9.41 29.87 32.87
CA PHE A 32 9.11 29.56 34.25
C PHE A 32 7.76 28.85 34.40
N GLY A 33 7.80 27.74 35.12
CA GLY A 33 6.64 26.94 35.44
C GLY A 33 5.65 27.65 36.37
N THR A 34 4.39 27.42 36.12
CA THR A 34 3.34 27.66 37.08
C THR A 34 2.71 26.34 37.48
N LEU A 35 2.87 26.00 38.74
CA LEU A 35 2.23 24.87 39.41
C LEU A 35 0.71 25.07 39.41
N GLN A 36 -0.01 24.14 38.83
CA GLN A 36 -1.46 24.02 39.02
C GLN A 36 -1.75 23.38 40.39
N PRO A 37 -2.76 23.84 41.13
CA PRO A 37 -3.11 23.26 42.41
C PRO A 37 -3.71 21.85 42.23
N LEU A 38 -3.22 20.91 43.02
CA LEU A 38 -3.83 19.59 43.20
C LEU A 38 -5.25 19.76 43.76
N SER A 39 -6.25 19.26 43.04
CA SER A 39 -7.56 19.01 43.63
C SER A 39 -7.50 17.72 44.44
N THR A 40 -7.62 17.88 45.73
CA THR A 40 -7.85 16.81 46.70
C THR A 40 -9.29 16.32 46.59
N ASP A 41 -9.54 15.28 45.83
CA ASP A 41 -10.67 14.38 46.01
C ASP A 41 -10.48 13.07 45.25
N SER A 42 -9.87 12.11 45.90
CA SER A 42 -10.18 10.67 45.74
C SER A 42 -9.24 9.81 46.62
N LEU A 43 -9.55 9.81 47.92
CA LEU A 43 -9.21 8.68 48.76
C LEU A 43 -10.25 7.57 48.48
N VAL A 44 -10.01 6.72 47.52
CA VAL A 44 -10.70 5.42 47.35
C VAL A 44 -9.71 4.29 47.52
N ASN A 45 -10.04 3.48 48.47
CA ASN A 45 -9.46 2.28 49.01
C ASN A 45 -8.82 1.34 47.98
N ASN A 46 -7.51 1.15 48.04
CA ASN A 46 -6.73 0.26 47.23
C ASN A 46 -6.59 -1.11 47.92
N ASN A 47 -7.52 -2.04 47.72
CA ASN A 47 -7.33 -3.46 48.05
C ASN A 47 -8.13 -4.36 47.12
N ASP A 48 -7.84 -4.30 45.79
CA ASP A 48 -8.16 -5.36 44.86
C ASP A 48 -6.98 -5.60 43.93
N PRO A 49 -6.51 -6.83 43.70
CA PRO A 49 -5.47 -7.14 42.77
C PRO A 49 -6.02 -6.97 41.34
N GLN A 50 -5.89 -5.74 40.80
CA GLN A 50 -6.23 -5.47 39.42
C GLN A 50 -5.26 -6.22 38.50
N TRP A 51 -5.71 -7.33 37.96
CA TRP A 51 -5.20 -7.84 36.70
C TRP A 51 -5.37 -6.72 35.67
N ARG A 52 -4.27 -6.10 35.25
CA ARG A 52 -4.26 -5.16 34.13
C ARG A 52 -4.75 -5.93 32.92
N ARG A 53 -6.03 -5.80 32.61
CA ARG A 53 -6.54 -6.21 31.29
C ARG A 53 -5.72 -5.41 30.28
N LEU A 54 -5.04 -6.12 29.39
CA LEU A 54 -4.43 -5.50 28.21
C LEU A 54 -5.57 -4.77 27.49
N SER A 55 -5.67 -3.49 27.72
CA SER A 55 -6.64 -2.63 27.05
C SER A 55 -6.14 -2.43 25.64
N PHE A 56 -6.82 -3.02 24.68
CA PHE A 56 -6.72 -2.67 23.26
C PHE A 56 -7.53 -1.40 22.94
N ALA A 57 -7.73 -0.52 23.90
CA ALA A 57 -8.22 0.81 23.63
C ALA A 57 -7.23 1.50 22.68
N PRO A 58 -7.70 2.30 21.72
CA PRO A 58 -6.81 3.14 20.93
C PRO A 58 -5.92 3.92 21.88
N VAL A 59 -4.61 3.80 21.72
CA VAL A 59 -3.65 4.62 22.48
C VAL A 59 -4.06 6.06 22.20
N GLU A 60 -4.41 6.82 23.22
CA GLU A 60 -4.58 8.27 23.12
C GLU A 60 -3.36 8.81 22.39
N GLN A 61 -3.57 9.42 21.23
CA GLN A 61 -2.51 9.96 20.41
C GLN A 61 -1.91 11.17 21.09
N THR A 62 -0.93 10.94 21.94
CA THR A 62 -0.29 12.00 22.76
C THR A 62 0.58 12.96 21.96
N HIS A 63 0.80 12.74 20.63
CA HIS A 63 1.48 13.67 19.73
C HIS A 63 0.95 13.52 18.30
N VAL A 64 -0.27 13.99 18.02
CA VAL A 64 -0.70 14.19 16.63
C VAL A 64 0.03 15.42 16.10
N GLU A 65 1.13 15.21 15.37
CA GLU A 65 1.77 16.29 14.64
C GLU A 65 0.77 16.93 13.66
N LYS A 66 0.52 18.24 13.80
CA LYS A 66 -0.43 18.96 12.94
C LYS A 66 0.00 18.82 11.47
N PRO A 67 -0.84 18.27 10.56
CA PRO A 67 -0.50 18.07 9.17
C PRO A 67 -0.32 19.42 8.44
N ILE A 68 0.47 19.41 7.35
CA ILE A 68 0.77 20.59 6.53
C ILE A 68 -0.39 20.87 5.57
N ALA A 69 -0.83 22.12 5.49
CA ALA A 69 -1.80 22.53 4.49
C ALA A 69 -1.16 22.57 3.08
N ALA A 70 -1.67 21.77 2.14
CA ALA A 70 -1.13 21.68 0.79
C ALA A 70 -1.16 23.05 0.04
N TYR A 71 -2.16 23.89 0.31
CA TYR A 71 -2.28 25.23 -0.29
C TYR A 71 -1.21 26.23 0.19
N LYS A 72 -0.49 25.93 1.29
CA LYS A 72 0.62 26.76 1.78
C LYS A 72 1.96 26.43 1.10
N VAL A 73 2.02 25.36 0.31
CA VAL A 73 3.25 24.90 -0.37
C VAL A 73 3.10 25.09 -1.87
N SER A 74 4.11 25.66 -2.53
CA SER A 74 4.08 25.91 -3.96
C SER A 74 3.86 24.62 -4.77
N ASN A 75 3.10 24.72 -5.86
CA ASN A 75 2.81 23.60 -6.77
C ASN A 75 4.09 22.91 -7.26
N ALA A 76 5.11 23.68 -7.66
CA ALA A 76 6.38 23.14 -8.13
C ALA A 76 7.06 22.27 -7.07
N LYS A 77 7.09 22.72 -5.80
CA LYS A 77 7.66 21.94 -4.70
C LYS A 77 6.89 20.65 -4.45
N ARG A 78 5.56 20.70 -4.48
CA ARG A 78 4.70 19.51 -4.31
C ARG A 78 4.93 18.49 -5.43
N TRP A 79 5.01 18.94 -6.70
CA TRP A 79 5.32 18.06 -7.83
C TRP A 79 6.72 17.45 -7.72
N ALA A 80 7.72 18.23 -7.31
CA ALA A 80 9.07 17.71 -7.06
C ALA A 80 9.07 16.63 -5.98
N GLN A 81 8.32 16.80 -4.90
CA GLN A 81 8.20 15.83 -3.82
C GLN A 81 7.53 14.52 -4.29
N VAL A 82 6.44 14.62 -5.05
CA VAL A 82 5.75 13.45 -5.63
C VAL A 82 6.66 12.73 -6.62
N ALA A 83 7.31 13.45 -7.53
CA ALA A 83 8.24 12.87 -8.48
C ALA A 83 9.40 12.14 -7.78
N THR A 84 9.96 12.74 -6.74
CA THR A 84 11.00 12.09 -5.91
C THR A 84 10.49 10.82 -5.24
N GLY A 85 9.25 10.83 -4.72
CA GLY A 85 8.65 9.63 -4.14
C GLY A 85 8.50 8.51 -5.16
N ILE A 86 8.05 8.82 -6.37
CA ILE A 86 7.91 7.85 -7.46
C ILE A 86 9.29 7.29 -7.87
N VAL A 87 10.29 8.16 -8.05
CA VAL A 87 11.66 7.75 -8.40
C VAL A 87 12.29 6.92 -7.27
N ALA A 88 12.11 7.31 -6.02
CA ALA A 88 12.61 6.53 -4.87
C ALA A 88 11.96 5.12 -4.82
N CYS A 89 10.65 5.01 -5.09
CA CYS A 89 9.98 3.73 -5.19
C CYS A 89 10.50 2.92 -6.38
N TRP A 90 10.69 3.52 -7.53
CA TRP A 90 11.24 2.85 -8.70
C TRP A 90 12.63 2.30 -8.45
N LEU A 91 13.49 3.06 -7.79
CA LEU A 91 14.88 2.64 -7.56
C LEU A 91 15.04 1.71 -6.35
N ALA A 92 14.13 1.65 -5.39
CA ALA A 92 14.40 0.96 -4.13
C ALA A 92 13.28 0.06 -3.59
N ALA A 93 12.01 0.24 -4.02
CA ALA A 93 10.91 -0.37 -3.29
C ALA A 93 10.73 -1.88 -3.55
N GLY A 94 10.86 -2.30 -4.79
CA GLY A 94 10.58 -3.67 -5.24
C GLY A 94 11.74 -4.39 -5.91
N ILE A 95 12.98 -3.94 -5.71
CA ILE A 95 14.17 -4.48 -6.41
C ILE A 95 14.34 -5.98 -6.23
N VAL A 96 13.97 -6.52 -5.07
CA VAL A 96 14.06 -7.97 -4.76
C VAL A 96 13.22 -8.83 -5.70
N PHE A 97 12.19 -8.27 -6.33
CA PHE A 97 11.35 -8.98 -7.31
C PHE A 97 11.99 -9.06 -8.71
N GLY A 98 13.09 -8.38 -8.94
CA GLY A 98 13.94 -8.55 -10.12
C GLY A 98 14.90 -9.77 -10.03
N PHE A 99 14.63 -10.70 -9.12
CA PHE A 99 15.47 -11.86 -8.84
C PHE A 99 15.76 -12.72 -10.07
N ALA A 100 14.82 -12.85 -11.01
CA ALA A 100 15.02 -13.63 -12.22
C ALA A 100 16.23 -13.12 -13.05
N ALA A 101 16.42 -11.79 -13.11
CA ALA A 101 17.57 -11.16 -13.76
C ALA A 101 18.85 -11.19 -12.89
N LEU A 102 18.70 -11.21 -11.56
CA LEU A 102 19.85 -11.27 -10.64
C LEU A 102 20.44 -12.68 -10.52
N LYS A 103 19.60 -13.72 -10.56
CA LYS A 103 19.99 -15.12 -10.33
C LYS A 103 21.12 -15.60 -11.24
N PRO A 104 21.12 -15.36 -12.58
CA PRO A 104 22.23 -15.73 -13.45
C PRO A 104 23.57 -15.11 -13.03
N ILE A 105 23.55 -13.86 -12.57
CA ILE A 105 24.75 -13.16 -12.09
C ILE A 105 25.28 -13.81 -10.81
N LEU A 106 24.38 -14.12 -9.85
CA LEU A 106 24.77 -14.80 -8.61
C LEU A 106 25.43 -16.16 -8.90
N ILE A 107 24.92 -16.90 -9.89
CA ILE A 107 25.50 -18.17 -10.34
C ILE A 107 26.88 -17.92 -10.98
N ALA A 108 26.99 -16.95 -11.89
CA ALA A 108 28.24 -16.62 -12.58
C ALA A 108 29.35 -16.13 -11.62
N GLU A 109 28.97 -15.41 -10.58
CA GLU A 109 29.88 -14.95 -9.50
C GLU A 109 30.19 -16.05 -8.45
N GLY A 110 29.64 -17.27 -8.62
CA GLY A 110 29.90 -18.42 -7.77
C GLY A 110 29.24 -18.36 -6.39
N VAL A 111 28.21 -17.55 -6.20
CA VAL A 111 27.49 -17.47 -4.92
C VAL A 111 26.87 -18.82 -4.57
N TYR A 112 27.22 -19.35 -3.39
CA TYR A 112 26.84 -20.68 -2.91
C TYR A 112 27.37 -21.86 -3.75
N SER A 113 28.41 -21.67 -4.54
CA SER A 113 29.05 -22.76 -5.31
C SER A 113 29.75 -23.79 -4.42
N ASP A 114 30.08 -23.42 -3.20
CA ASP A 114 30.64 -24.30 -2.15
C ASP A 114 29.70 -25.43 -1.72
N LEU A 115 28.39 -25.32 -2.03
CA LEU A 115 27.39 -26.35 -1.78
C LEU A 115 27.43 -27.47 -2.84
N CYS A 116 28.11 -27.27 -3.97
CA CYS A 116 28.16 -28.21 -5.06
C CYS A 116 29.37 -29.16 -4.93
N ASP A 117 29.15 -30.47 -5.14
CA ASP A 117 30.24 -31.43 -5.24
C ASP A 117 31.01 -31.22 -6.54
N ALA A 118 32.33 -31.50 -6.52
CA ALA A 118 33.22 -31.30 -7.69
C ALA A 118 32.76 -32.08 -8.94
N ASN A 119 31.95 -33.12 -8.79
CA ASN A 119 31.42 -33.94 -9.88
C ASN A 119 30.12 -33.38 -10.48
N ASP A 120 29.46 -32.45 -9.80
CA ASP A 120 28.17 -31.86 -10.23
C ASP A 120 28.36 -30.57 -11.02
N LEU A 121 29.61 -30.13 -11.18
CA LEU A 121 29.97 -28.94 -11.94
C LEU A 121 29.90 -29.25 -13.46
N VAL A 122 28.71 -29.12 -14.03
CA VAL A 122 28.50 -29.31 -15.49
C VAL A 122 28.53 -27.94 -16.15
N THR A 123 29.46 -27.76 -17.09
CA THR A 123 29.44 -26.63 -18.02
C THR A 123 28.57 -26.98 -19.23
N ALA A 124 27.58 -26.11 -19.54
CA ALA A 124 26.80 -26.26 -20.76
C ALA A 124 27.66 -26.08 -22.03
N ASP A 125 27.20 -26.62 -23.16
CA ASP A 125 27.79 -26.36 -24.47
C ASP A 125 27.75 -24.85 -24.76
N GLY A 126 28.85 -24.16 -24.53
CA GLY A 126 28.95 -22.68 -24.62
C GLY A 126 29.66 -22.03 -23.44
N GLY A 127 30.04 -22.80 -22.40
CA GLY A 127 30.79 -22.29 -21.24
C GLY A 127 29.98 -21.69 -20.14
N GLU A 128 28.65 -21.76 -20.18
CA GLU A 128 27.75 -21.28 -19.11
C GLU A 128 27.69 -22.30 -17.97
N TYR A 129 27.79 -21.80 -16.74
CA TYR A 129 27.80 -22.62 -15.53
C TYR A 129 26.37 -23.01 -15.15
N ILE A 130 26.10 -24.31 -15.06
CA ILE A 130 24.81 -24.83 -14.58
C ILE A 130 24.91 -25.06 -13.09
N PRO A 131 24.05 -24.41 -12.26
CA PRO A 131 24.05 -24.61 -10.83
C PRO A 131 23.63 -26.03 -10.45
N CYS A 132 24.27 -26.60 -9.42
CA CYS A 132 23.79 -27.84 -8.82
C CYS A 132 22.46 -27.62 -8.09
N THR A 133 21.76 -28.71 -7.75
CA THR A 133 20.46 -28.64 -7.07
C THR A 133 20.52 -27.88 -5.74
N GLU A 134 21.56 -28.11 -4.95
CA GLU A 134 21.76 -27.49 -3.65
C GLU A 134 21.95 -25.96 -3.76
N GLN A 135 22.77 -25.54 -4.73
CA GLN A 135 22.97 -24.12 -5.03
C GLN A 135 21.67 -23.48 -5.51
N ASP A 136 20.94 -24.12 -6.44
CA ASP A 136 19.68 -23.59 -6.97
C ASP A 136 18.62 -23.44 -5.88
N LEU A 137 18.46 -24.43 -5.02
CA LEU A 137 17.56 -24.38 -3.86
C LEU A 137 17.93 -23.23 -2.89
N ARG A 138 19.23 -23.03 -2.64
CA ARG A 138 19.70 -21.95 -1.76
C ARG A 138 19.43 -20.57 -2.35
N LEU A 139 19.65 -20.39 -3.66
CA LEU A 139 19.34 -19.15 -4.37
C LEU A 139 17.82 -18.88 -4.38
N ASN A 140 17.01 -19.91 -4.58
CA ASN A 140 15.56 -19.75 -4.52
C ASN A 140 15.10 -19.38 -3.10
N LEU A 141 15.70 -19.97 -2.04
CA LEU A 141 15.44 -19.59 -0.65
C LEU A 141 15.83 -18.13 -0.37
N PHE A 142 16.95 -17.65 -0.94
CA PHE A 142 17.36 -16.24 -0.86
C PHE A 142 16.25 -15.30 -1.36
N PHE A 143 15.59 -15.63 -2.47
CA PHE A 143 14.44 -14.86 -2.99
C PHE A 143 13.20 -14.99 -2.07
N VAL A 144 12.88 -16.19 -1.63
CA VAL A 144 11.72 -16.45 -0.76
C VAL A 144 11.78 -15.61 0.49
N VAL A 145 12.94 -15.57 1.16
CA VAL A 145 13.12 -14.80 2.40
C VAL A 145 12.95 -13.31 2.15
N ALA A 146 13.47 -12.77 1.05
CA ALA A 146 13.27 -11.36 0.70
C ALA A 146 11.79 -11.04 0.45
N SER A 147 11.10 -11.89 -0.30
CA SER A 147 9.67 -11.74 -0.57
C SER A 147 8.82 -11.82 0.72
N VAL A 148 9.11 -12.78 1.59
CA VAL A 148 8.45 -12.88 2.91
C VAL A 148 8.73 -11.66 3.77
N THR A 149 9.99 -11.21 3.80
CA THR A 149 10.38 -10.00 4.54
C THR A 149 9.62 -8.79 4.04
N ALA A 150 9.52 -8.58 2.73
CA ALA A 150 8.75 -7.46 2.15
C ALA A 150 7.28 -7.49 2.60
N ASN A 151 6.65 -8.66 2.63
CA ASN A 151 5.25 -8.80 3.01
C ASN A 151 5.02 -8.61 4.52
N VAL A 152 5.84 -9.25 5.37
CA VAL A 152 5.72 -9.15 6.83
C VAL A 152 6.09 -7.76 7.33
N SER A 153 7.11 -7.14 6.74
CA SER A 153 7.56 -5.79 7.12
C SER A 153 6.56 -4.69 6.76
N SER A 154 5.58 -4.95 5.91
CA SER A 154 4.52 -3.98 5.62
C SER A 154 3.68 -3.63 6.86
N LEU A 155 3.45 -4.57 7.79
CA LEU A 155 2.83 -4.30 9.09
C LEU A 155 3.71 -3.40 9.97
N LEU A 156 5.01 -3.65 9.98
CA LEU A 156 5.96 -2.83 10.73
C LEU A 156 6.03 -1.42 10.14
N ALA A 157 6.16 -1.31 8.82
CA ALA A 157 6.21 -0.05 8.11
C ALA A 157 4.94 0.78 8.32
N GLY A 158 3.75 0.16 8.25
CA GLY A 158 2.47 0.80 8.57
C GLY A 158 2.41 1.31 10.01
N SER A 159 2.82 0.48 10.97
CA SER A 159 2.81 0.86 12.39
C SER A 159 3.78 2.01 12.71
N VAL A 160 4.96 2.01 12.08
CA VAL A 160 5.94 3.11 12.21
C VAL A 160 5.43 4.36 11.53
N LEU A 161 4.80 4.22 10.36
CA LEU A 161 4.19 5.33 9.62
C LEU A 161 3.10 6.03 10.43
N ASP A 162 2.21 5.25 11.04
CA ASP A 162 1.10 5.79 11.83
C ASP A 162 1.58 6.47 13.12
N ARG A 163 2.65 5.95 13.75
CA ARG A 163 3.12 6.46 15.04
C ARG A 163 4.19 7.55 14.91
N TYR A 164 5.09 7.43 13.94
CA TYR A 164 6.28 8.29 13.82
C TYR A 164 6.31 9.10 12.52
N GLY A 165 5.35 8.86 11.63
CA GLY A 165 5.20 9.61 10.39
C GLY A 165 6.13 9.17 9.25
N ARG A 166 5.92 9.77 8.08
CA ARG A 166 6.61 9.45 6.83
C ARG A 166 8.13 9.64 6.91
N ARG A 167 8.57 10.73 7.52
CA ARG A 167 9.98 11.09 7.61
C ARG A 167 10.82 9.99 8.28
N THR A 168 10.32 9.46 9.40
CA THR A 168 10.97 8.34 10.10
C THR A 168 11.07 7.10 9.23
N CYS A 169 10.01 6.79 8.45
CA CYS A 169 10.02 5.66 7.52
C CYS A 169 11.11 5.82 6.44
N TRP A 170 11.28 7.01 5.85
CA TRP A 170 12.28 7.27 4.82
C TRP A 170 13.72 7.19 5.36
N ILE A 171 13.94 7.72 6.55
CA ILE A 171 15.25 7.60 7.22
C ILE A 171 15.57 6.13 7.51
N LEU A 172 14.60 5.38 8.07
CA LEU A 172 14.79 3.97 8.39
C LEU A 172 14.97 3.14 7.11
N SER A 173 14.24 3.45 6.05
CA SER A 173 14.44 2.86 4.71
C SER A 173 15.88 3.06 4.23
N SER A 174 16.38 4.31 4.26
CA SER A 174 17.74 4.62 3.81
C SER A 174 18.81 3.87 4.62
N ILE A 175 18.62 3.75 5.93
CA ILE A 175 19.52 2.99 6.80
C ILE A 175 19.48 1.50 6.42
N CYS A 176 18.30 0.90 6.32
CA CYS A 176 18.15 -0.51 5.98
C CYS A 176 18.73 -0.82 4.59
N LEU A 177 18.43 0.00 3.58
CA LEU A 177 18.97 -0.17 2.23
C LEU A 177 20.49 -0.06 2.22
N THR A 178 21.08 0.89 2.95
CA THR A 178 22.54 1.03 3.05
C THR A 178 23.16 -0.19 3.69
N ILE A 179 22.60 -0.67 4.81
CA ILE A 179 23.06 -1.92 5.46
C ILE A 179 22.94 -3.08 4.48
N GLY A 180 21.82 -3.22 3.78
CA GLY A 180 21.60 -4.26 2.78
C GLY A 180 22.66 -4.22 1.68
N CYS A 181 22.92 -3.05 1.09
CA CYS A 181 23.95 -2.88 0.06
C CYS A 181 25.36 -3.22 0.57
N VAL A 182 25.74 -2.78 1.78
CA VAL A 182 27.05 -3.09 2.37
C VAL A 182 27.19 -4.59 2.62
N LEU A 183 26.16 -5.25 3.15
CA LEU A 183 26.18 -6.69 3.38
C LEU A 183 26.27 -7.49 2.08
N MET A 184 25.54 -7.09 1.04
CA MET A 184 25.63 -7.71 -0.28
C MET A 184 27.02 -7.51 -0.91
N ALA A 185 27.56 -6.30 -0.84
CA ALA A 185 28.87 -5.98 -1.41
C ALA A 185 30.03 -6.67 -0.67
N ALA A 186 29.97 -6.72 0.64
CA ALA A 186 31.03 -7.24 1.48
C ALA A 186 30.81 -8.71 1.92
N SER A 187 29.86 -9.44 1.28
CA SER A 187 29.49 -10.79 1.70
C SER A 187 30.66 -11.75 1.82
N HIS A 188 31.58 -11.67 0.87
CA HIS A 188 32.80 -12.50 0.88
C HIS A 188 33.66 -12.31 2.15
N ASN A 189 33.66 -11.11 2.73
CA ASN A 189 34.42 -10.84 3.97
C ASN A 189 33.77 -11.45 5.22
N PHE A 190 32.51 -11.86 5.13
CA PHE A 190 31.73 -12.44 6.22
C PHE A 190 31.61 -13.97 6.12
N GLU A 191 32.17 -14.58 5.08
CA GLU A 191 32.19 -16.03 4.93
C GLU A 191 32.80 -16.70 6.19
N GLY A 192 32.08 -17.68 6.73
CA GLY A 192 32.44 -18.36 7.97
C GLY A 192 31.86 -17.76 9.26
N TYR A 193 31.34 -16.54 9.25
CA TYR A 193 30.65 -15.94 10.41
C TYR A 193 29.14 -15.97 10.21
N PHE A 194 28.63 -15.48 9.10
CA PHE A 194 27.22 -15.46 8.74
C PHE A 194 27.07 -15.25 7.24
N ASP A 195 25.87 -15.60 6.71
CA ASP A 195 25.54 -15.41 5.30
C ASP A 195 25.19 -13.94 5.02
N GLY A 196 26.17 -13.21 4.48
CA GLY A 196 26.03 -11.79 4.15
C GLY A 196 25.03 -11.53 3.03
N TYR A 197 24.96 -12.41 2.04
CA TYR A 197 24.00 -12.31 0.94
C TYR A 197 22.56 -12.42 1.45
N PHE A 198 22.30 -13.42 2.27
CA PHE A 198 20.98 -13.68 2.82
C PHE A 198 20.50 -12.52 3.71
N LEU A 199 21.34 -12.08 4.64
CA LEU A 199 21.00 -10.97 5.52
C LEU A 199 20.89 -9.64 4.78
N GLY A 200 21.76 -9.40 3.79
CA GLY A 200 21.73 -8.22 2.93
C GLY A 200 20.40 -8.10 2.19
N ASN A 201 19.91 -9.21 1.63
CA ASN A 201 18.64 -9.23 0.91
C ASN A 201 17.42 -8.98 1.82
N ILE A 202 17.46 -9.45 3.08
CA ILE A 202 16.46 -9.10 4.10
C ILE A 202 16.41 -7.59 4.32
N PHE A 203 17.56 -6.95 4.49
CA PHE A 203 17.61 -5.50 4.70
C PHE A 203 17.19 -4.70 3.47
N LEU A 204 17.49 -5.17 2.25
CA LEU A 204 17.00 -4.56 1.01
C LEU A 204 15.47 -4.64 0.94
N ALA A 205 14.88 -5.80 1.21
CA ALA A 205 13.44 -5.98 1.24
C ALA A 205 12.75 -5.11 2.29
N LEU A 206 13.30 -5.06 3.50
CA LEU A 206 12.81 -4.25 4.61
C LEU A 206 12.83 -2.76 4.25
N GLY A 207 13.97 -2.26 3.78
CA GLY A 207 14.15 -0.86 3.39
C GLY A 207 13.22 -0.46 2.24
N GLY A 208 13.10 -1.31 1.22
CA GLY A 208 12.17 -1.11 0.10
C GLY A 208 10.72 -0.98 0.54
N THR A 209 10.28 -1.80 1.49
CA THR A 209 8.91 -1.75 2.03
C THR A 209 8.64 -0.46 2.80
N PHE A 210 9.60 0.04 3.57
CA PHE A 210 9.46 1.30 4.30
C PHE A 210 9.29 2.49 3.36
N VAL A 211 10.06 2.59 2.28
CA VAL A 211 9.89 3.69 1.31
C VAL A 211 8.58 3.56 0.55
N PHE A 212 8.17 2.35 0.18
CA PHE A 212 6.95 2.08 -0.56
C PHE A 212 5.70 2.51 0.22
N VAL A 213 5.48 1.92 1.41
CA VAL A 213 4.30 2.14 2.23
C VAL A 213 4.16 3.62 2.61
N SER A 214 5.25 4.29 2.95
CA SER A 214 5.21 5.69 3.35
C SER A 214 5.03 6.67 2.19
N SER A 215 5.40 6.28 0.97
CA SER A 215 5.23 7.12 -0.24
C SER A 215 3.78 7.33 -0.64
N PHE A 216 2.85 6.46 -0.21
CA PHE A 216 1.42 6.67 -0.43
C PHE A 216 0.89 7.97 0.20
N GLN A 217 1.47 8.43 1.31
CA GLN A 217 1.07 9.70 1.93
C GLN A 217 1.35 10.94 1.04
N LEU A 218 2.24 10.81 0.03
CA LEU A 218 2.50 11.89 -0.92
C LEU A 218 1.31 12.16 -1.85
N ALA A 219 0.38 11.22 -1.99
CA ALA A 219 -0.86 11.42 -2.74
C ALA A 219 -1.71 12.56 -2.16
N ASN A 220 -1.61 12.83 -0.86
CA ASN A 220 -2.29 13.93 -0.20
C ASN A 220 -1.76 15.32 -0.61
N ALA A 221 -0.60 15.40 -1.27
CA ALA A 221 -0.09 16.66 -1.82
C ALA A 221 -0.98 17.21 -2.95
N PHE A 222 -1.65 16.31 -3.68
CA PHE A 222 -2.57 16.63 -4.75
C PHE A 222 -3.84 15.80 -4.63
N PRO A 223 -4.77 16.18 -3.76
CA PRO A 223 -6.00 15.43 -3.52
C PRO A 223 -6.82 15.17 -4.80
N LYS A 224 -6.82 16.15 -5.73
CA LYS A 224 -7.48 16.03 -7.03
C LYS A 224 -6.90 14.90 -7.91
N TYR A 225 -5.60 14.60 -7.78
CA TYR A 225 -4.87 13.59 -8.57
C TYR A 225 -4.36 12.43 -7.73
N SER A 226 -4.86 12.27 -6.51
CA SER A 226 -4.38 11.28 -5.55
C SER A 226 -4.40 9.86 -6.10
N GLY A 227 -5.45 9.45 -6.82
CA GLY A 227 -5.54 8.15 -7.46
C GLY A 227 -4.44 7.90 -8.50
N LEU A 228 -4.11 8.91 -9.31
CA LEU A 228 -3.02 8.83 -10.27
C LEU A 228 -1.67 8.67 -9.57
N ILE A 229 -1.42 9.44 -8.52
CA ILE A 229 -0.15 9.40 -7.78
C ILE A 229 0.04 8.02 -7.13
N ILE A 230 -1.01 7.46 -6.54
CA ILE A 230 -0.97 6.12 -5.95
C ILE A 230 -0.70 5.06 -7.01
N ALA A 231 -1.36 5.17 -8.17
CA ALA A 231 -1.10 4.27 -9.30
C ALA A 231 0.35 4.36 -9.78
N LEU A 232 0.92 5.58 -9.86
CA LEU A 232 2.31 5.78 -10.23
C LEU A 232 3.29 5.21 -9.18
N VAL A 233 3.01 5.36 -7.89
CA VAL A 233 3.82 4.77 -6.82
C VAL A 233 3.78 3.25 -6.88
N THR A 234 2.60 2.66 -7.13
CA THR A 234 2.45 1.20 -7.27
C THR A 234 3.13 0.68 -8.55
N GLY A 235 2.96 1.39 -9.67
CA GLY A 235 3.64 1.06 -10.92
C GLY A 235 5.16 1.19 -10.81
N ALA A 236 5.65 2.17 -10.04
CA ALA A 236 7.08 2.34 -9.76
C ALA A 236 7.63 1.17 -8.92
N PHE A 237 6.84 0.64 -7.98
CA PHE A 237 7.21 -0.56 -7.23
C PHE A 237 7.39 -1.77 -8.16
N ASP A 238 6.46 -2.02 -9.07
CA ASP A 238 6.58 -3.12 -10.03
C ASP A 238 7.74 -2.88 -11.02
N ALA A 239 7.90 -1.65 -11.49
CA ALA A 239 9.00 -1.27 -12.37
C ALA A 239 10.39 -1.32 -11.70
N SER A 240 10.45 -1.37 -10.38
CA SER A 240 11.71 -1.47 -9.61
C SER A 240 12.48 -2.76 -9.91
N ALA A 241 11.81 -3.83 -10.36
CA ALA A 241 12.46 -5.04 -10.82
C ALA A 241 13.44 -4.79 -11.99
N ALA A 242 13.24 -3.73 -12.78
CA ALA A 242 14.15 -3.34 -13.87
C ALA A 242 15.55 -2.95 -13.39
N VAL A 243 15.75 -2.63 -12.12
CA VAL A 243 17.08 -2.29 -11.59
C VAL A 243 18.04 -3.45 -11.77
N PHE A 244 17.64 -4.66 -11.43
CA PHE A 244 18.49 -5.85 -11.64
C PHE A 244 18.59 -6.25 -13.11
N LEU A 245 17.55 -6.01 -13.92
CA LEU A 245 17.65 -6.19 -15.36
C LEU A 245 18.69 -5.24 -15.98
N ILE A 246 18.66 -3.95 -15.60
CA ILE A 246 19.67 -2.98 -16.06
C ILE A 246 21.06 -3.41 -15.60
N TYR A 247 21.19 -3.89 -14.37
CA TYR A 247 22.46 -4.42 -13.87
C TYR A 247 22.93 -5.61 -14.71
N GLN A 248 22.06 -6.57 -15.02
CA GLN A 248 22.37 -7.72 -15.87
C GLN A 248 22.86 -7.28 -17.25
N MET A 249 22.15 -6.36 -17.90
CA MET A 249 22.57 -5.82 -19.22
C MET A 249 23.97 -5.19 -19.17
N VAL A 250 24.30 -4.47 -18.11
CA VAL A 250 25.63 -3.85 -17.93
C VAL A 250 26.68 -4.90 -17.58
N TYR A 251 26.33 -5.90 -16.77
CA TYR A 251 27.20 -7.02 -16.42
C TYR A 251 27.62 -7.79 -17.68
N ASP A 252 26.67 -8.13 -18.54
CA ASP A 252 26.91 -8.84 -19.80
C ASP A 252 27.72 -7.98 -20.79
N ALA A 253 27.36 -6.70 -20.94
CA ALA A 253 28.06 -5.75 -21.79
C ALA A 253 29.52 -5.51 -21.36
N THR A 254 29.82 -5.64 -20.07
CA THR A 254 31.17 -5.48 -19.51
C THR A 254 31.92 -6.80 -19.33
N ASN A 255 31.35 -7.92 -19.81
CA ASN A 255 31.91 -9.28 -19.60
C ASN A 255 32.26 -9.54 -18.11
N GLY A 256 31.35 -9.22 -17.19
CA GLY A 256 31.50 -9.45 -15.76
C GLY A 256 32.42 -8.47 -15.01
N GLN A 257 32.91 -7.40 -15.65
CA GLN A 257 33.79 -6.43 -14.94
C GLN A 257 33.05 -5.64 -13.85
N LEU A 258 31.73 -5.43 -14.02
CA LEU A 258 30.87 -4.87 -12.98
C LEU A 258 30.39 -6.00 -12.05
N SER A 259 31.28 -6.52 -11.20
CA SER A 259 30.95 -7.57 -10.24
C SER A 259 29.81 -7.16 -9.29
N LEU A 260 29.20 -8.14 -8.61
CA LEU A 260 28.17 -7.95 -7.60
C LEU A 260 28.61 -6.96 -6.50
N GLU A 261 29.84 -7.10 -6.05
CA GLU A 261 30.47 -6.22 -5.06
C GLU A 261 30.47 -4.76 -5.53
N LYS A 262 30.99 -4.49 -6.75
CA LYS A 262 31.06 -3.12 -7.30
C LYS A 262 29.69 -2.52 -7.53
N PHE A 263 28.74 -3.33 -7.98
CA PHE A 263 27.36 -2.90 -8.19
C PHE A 263 26.74 -2.42 -6.88
N PHE A 264 26.79 -3.22 -5.81
CA PHE A 264 26.15 -2.86 -4.55
C PHE A 264 26.88 -1.70 -3.84
N TYR A 265 28.20 -1.58 -3.96
CA TYR A 265 28.89 -0.37 -3.47
C TYR A 265 28.45 0.89 -4.23
N ALA A 266 28.31 0.83 -5.54
CA ALA A 266 27.80 1.95 -6.32
C ALA A 266 26.32 2.25 -5.99
N TYR A 267 25.54 1.21 -5.72
CA TYR A 267 24.12 1.32 -5.41
C TYR A 267 23.84 2.00 -4.05
N ILE A 268 24.81 2.07 -3.15
CA ILE A 268 24.71 2.87 -1.91
C ILE A 268 24.37 4.34 -2.21
N ALA A 269 24.71 4.84 -3.39
CA ALA A 269 24.32 6.17 -3.82
C ALA A 269 22.79 6.39 -3.76
N ILE A 270 21.97 5.34 -4.01
CA ILE A 270 20.50 5.45 -4.02
C ILE A 270 19.94 5.76 -2.63
N PRO A 271 20.18 4.95 -1.57
CA PRO A 271 19.71 5.30 -0.23
C PRO A 271 20.29 6.62 0.29
N VAL A 272 21.50 6.99 -0.09
CA VAL A 272 22.08 8.31 0.25
C VAL A 272 21.30 9.43 -0.44
N LEU A 273 20.95 9.31 -1.72
CA LEU A 273 20.14 10.29 -2.43
C LEU A 273 18.71 10.39 -1.84
N ILE A 274 18.11 9.27 -1.44
CA ILE A 274 16.79 9.25 -0.76
C ILE A 274 16.90 10.03 0.56
N LEU A 275 17.95 9.80 1.34
CA LEU A 275 18.18 10.50 2.61
C LEU A 275 18.43 12.01 2.41
N ILE A 276 19.22 12.38 1.42
CA ILE A 276 19.47 13.79 1.07
C ILE A 276 18.18 14.48 0.66
N ALA A 277 17.38 13.84 -0.21
CA ALA A 277 16.09 14.37 -0.65
C ALA A 277 15.13 14.56 0.54
N GLU A 278 15.09 13.59 1.46
CA GLU A 278 14.28 13.67 2.68
C GLU A 278 14.65 14.87 3.56
N ILE A 279 15.93 15.10 3.75
CA ILE A 279 16.41 16.21 4.59
C ILE A 279 16.24 17.56 3.89
N ALA A 280 16.48 17.61 2.57
CA ALA A 280 16.56 18.86 1.84
C ALA A 280 15.19 19.51 1.54
N TYR A 281 14.20 18.73 1.09
CA TYR A 281 12.96 19.34 0.58
C TYR A 281 11.69 18.50 0.73
N MET A 282 11.78 17.26 1.17
CA MET A 282 10.59 16.45 1.39
C MET A 282 9.76 16.99 2.56
N PRO A 283 8.43 16.80 2.58
CA PRO A 283 7.60 17.37 3.63
C PRO A 283 7.89 16.68 4.97
N ALA A 284 8.23 17.46 5.98
CA ALA A 284 8.52 16.93 7.32
C ALA A 284 7.32 16.22 7.96
N ARG A 285 6.10 16.63 7.58
CA ARG A 285 4.82 16.10 8.08
C ARG A 285 3.93 15.74 6.90
N SER A 286 2.95 14.87 7.13
CA SER A 286 1.95 14.54 6.11
C SER A 286 1.13 15.75 5.70
N TYR A 287 0.69 15.78 4.44
CA TYR A 287 -0.29 16.76 3.98
C TYR A 287 -1.68 16.45 4.56
N HIS A 288 -2.54 17.47 4.65
CA HIS A 288 -3.95 17.28 5.02
C HIS A 288 -4.62 16.29 4.08
N THR A 289 -5.35 15.36 4.66
CA THR A 289 -6.23 14.47 3.91
C THR A 289 -7.46 15.23 3.40
N MET A 290 -8.17 14.70 2.39
CA MET A 290 -9.41 15.31 1.90
C MET A 290 -10.44 15.59 3.00
N PRO A 291 -10.72 14.66 3.93
CA PRO A 291 -11.64 14.92 5.02
C PRO A 291 -11.26 16.15 5.87
N GLN A 292 -9.97 16.30 6.15
CA GLN A 292 -9.46 17.44 6.90
C GLN A 292 -9.56 18.76 6.12
N LEU A 293 -9.47 18.68 4.79
CA LEU A 293 -9.69 19.85 3.91
C LEU A 293 -11.18 20.20 3.85
N GLU A 294 -12.07 19.21 3.75
CA GLU A 294 -13.52 19.41 3.75
C GLU A 294 -14.01 20.00 5.07
N GLU A 295 -13.55 19.49 6.20
CA GLU A 295 -13.83 20.10 7.51
C GLU A 295 -13.39 21.58 7.57
N LYS A 296 -12.25 21.91 6.93
CA LYS A 296 -11.79 23.30 6.85
C LYS A 296 -12.63 24.15 5.89
N ILE A 297 -13.13 23.55 4.79
CA ILE A 297 -14.04 24.21 3.87
C ILE A 297 -15.36 24.52 4.57
N GLU A 298 -15.94 23.54 5.26
CA GLU A 298 -17.17 23.71 6.03
C GLU A 298 -17.01 24.80 7.10
N ARG A 299 -15.91 24.77 7.84
CA ARG A 299 -15.58 25.85 8.78
C ARG A 299 -15.37 27.22 8.12
N ALA A 300 -14.88 27.24 6.87
CA ALA A 300 -14.66 28.47 6.13
C ALA A 300 -15.95 28.97 5.44
N GLN A 301 -16.94 28.14 5.24
CA GLN A 301 -18.28 28.52 4.74
C GLN A 301 -19.17 29.08 5.85
N ASP A 302 -18.88 28.79 7.11
CA ASP A 302 -19.67 29.27 8.27
C ASP A 302 -19.46 30.77 8.48
N GLU A 303 -20.45 31.55 8.08
CA GLU A 303 -20.48 33.03 8.23
C GLU A 303 -20.62 33.48 9.69
N THR A 304 -21.13 32.63 10.56
CA THR A 304 -21.30 32.99 11.99
C THR A 304 -19.98 33.28 12.68
N ARG A 305 -18.90 32.73 12.14
CA ARG A 305 -17.51 32.92 12.61
C ARG A 305 -16.94 34.31 12.35
N ASP A 306 -17.59 35.13 11.54
CA ASP A 306 -17.17 36.53 11.33
C ASP A 306 -17.55 37.42 12.50
N ALA A 307 -18.50 36.98 13.36
CA ALA A 307 -18.89 37.61 14.60
C ALA A 307 -18.16 36.94 15.78
N HIS A 308 -17.56 37.75 16.64
CA HIS A 308 -16.87 37.31 17.86
C HIS A 308 -17.45 38.01 19.08
N ASP A 309 -17.35 37.40 20.25
CA ASP A 309 -17.78 38.01 21.51
C ASP A 309 -17.04 39.32 21.81
N SER A 310 -15.81 39.46 21.36
CA SER A 310 -15.03 40.69 21.41
C SER A 310 -15.61 41.85 20.59
N ASP A 311 -16.57 41.57 19.69
CA ASP A 311 -17.25 42.61 18.91
C ASP A 311 -18.12 43.51 19.80
N ASN A 312 -18.55 43.03 20.99
CA ASN A 312 -19.32 43.77 21.97
C ASN A 312 -18.52 44.92 22.62
N GLU A 313 -17.17 44.87 22.52
CA GLU A 313 -16.28 45.93 23.02
C GLU A 313 -16.14 47.11 22.04
N ILE A 314 -16.62 46.95 20.80
CA ILE A 314 -16.51 47.96 19.74
C ILE A 314 -17.80 48.77 19.71
N SER A 315 -17.78 49.99 20.25
CA SER A 315 -18.92 50.87 20.31
C SER A 315 -19.27 51.59 19.01
N ASP A 316 -18.37 51.62 18.02
CA ASP A 316 -18.58 52.26 16.69
C ASP A 316 -19.05 51.23 15.66
N ASP A 317 -20.27 51.36 15.18
CA ASP A 317 -20.88 50.51 14.15
C ASP A 317 -20.06 50.45 12.83
N ARG A 318 -19.39 51.55 12.47
CA ARG A 318 -18.55 51.57 11.25
C ARG A 318 -17.27 50.79 11.45
N ALA A 319 -16.67 50.89 12.61
CA ALA A 319 -15.48 50.11 12.97
C ALA A 319 -15.82 48.61 13.05
N LEU A 320 -16.97 48.27 13.65
CA LEU A 320 -17.47 46.88 13.73
C LEU A 320 -17.70 46.27 12.35
N ARG A 321 -18.38 46.97 11.43
CA ARG A 321 -18.58 46.50 10.05
C ARG A 321 -17.25 46.31 9.33
N LYS A 322 -16.29 47.21 9.51
CA LYS A 322 -14.96 47.10 8.91
C LYS A 322 -14.17 45.87 9.42
N VAL A 323 -14.27 45.56 10.71
CA VAL A 323 -13.62 44.41 11.30
C VAL A 323 -14.27 43.12 10.80
N ARG A 324 -15.60 43.04 10.77
CA ARG A 324 -16.33 41.87 10.24
C ARG A 324 -16.07 41.65 8.76
N SER A 325 -16.10 42.72 7.93
CA SER A 325 -15.79 42.60 6.50
C SER A 325 -14.35 42.13 6.25
N ALA A 326 -13.37 42.59 7.02
CA ALA A 326 -11.99 42.12 6.92
C ALA A 326 -11.82 40.64 7.35
N ARG A 327 -12.61 40.16 8.33
CA ARG A 327 -12.66 38.75 8.72
C ARG A 327 -13.30 37.90 7.62
N ALA A 328 -14.43 38.36 7.05
CA ALA A 328 -15.09 37.70 5.92
C ALA A 328 -14.17 37.60 4.72
N GLU A 329 -13.46 38.67 4.36
CA GLU A 329 -12.50 38.67 3.25
C GLU A 329 -11.36 37.65 3.48
N ARG A 330 -10.80 37.59 4.69
CA ARG A 330 -9.78 36.59 5.04
C ARG A 330 -10.34 35.16 5.01
N ARG A 331 -11.58 34.95 5.45
CA ARG A 331 -12.26 33.66 5.41
C ARG A 331 -12.47 33.21 3.96
N LEU A 332 -12.99 34.06 3.09
CA LEU A 332 -13.19 33.79 1.68
C LEU A 332 -11.87 33.54 0.95
N SER A 333 -10.83 34.35 1.19
CA SER A 333 -9.50 34.11 0.61
C SER A 333 -8.90 32.77 1.03
N LYS A 334 -9.15 32.30 2.26
CA LYS A 334 -8.76 30.94 2.68
C LYS A 334 -9.58 29.87 1.98
N LEU A 335 -10.88 30.10 1.78
CA LEU A 335 -11.76 29.20 1.05
C LEU A 335 -11.26 29.00 -0.38
N ASP A 336 -10.99 30.11 -1.12
CA ASP A 336 -10.47 30.07 -2.47
C ASP A 336 -9.15 29.25 -2.56
N GLN A 337 -8.23 29.48 -1.62
CA GLN A 337 -6.96 28.73 -1.57
C GLN A 337 -7.17 27.23 -1.32
N ILE A 338 -8.16 26.86 -0.52
CA ILE A 338 -8.45 25.45 -0.25
C ILE A 338 -9.15 24.83 -1.46
N GLU A 339 -10.08 25.55 -2.11
CA GLU A 339 -10.80 25.10 -3.31
C GLU A 339 -9.88 24.95 -4.53
N GLU A 340 -8.84 25.76 -4.66
CA GLU A 340 -7.81 25.58 -5.69
C GLU A 340 -7.17 24.17 -5.62
N VAL A 341 -7.00 23.65 -4.40
CA VAL A 341 -6.37 22.35 -4.15
C VAL A 341 -7.39 21.21 -4.12
N ALA A 342 -8.54 21.41 -3.49
CA ALA A 342 -9.59 20.40 -3.29
C ALA A 342 -10.55 20.28 -4.48
N GLY A 343 -10.66 21.34 -5.30
CA GLY A 343 -11.67 21.54 -6.35
C GLY A 343 -12.86 22.33 -5.83
N ASP A 344 -13.57 22.98 -6.77
CA ASP A 344 -14.78 23.75 -6.51
C ASP A 344 -15.95 22.87 -6.03
N ALA A 345 -17.03 23.50 -5.56
CA ALA A 345 -18.19 22.80 -5.03
C ALA A 345 -18.82 21.84 -6.07
N GLN A 346 -18.97 22.30 -7.31
CA GLN A 346 -19.53 21.48 -8.40
C GLN A 346 -18.69 20.22 -8.69
N ALA A 347 -17.37 20.37 -8.80
CA ALA A 347 -16.49 19.23 -9.02
C ALA A 347 -16.46 18.27 -7.81
N ARG A 348 -16.76 18.75 -6.62
CA ARG A 348 -16.91 17.90 -5.43
C ARG A 348 -18.23 17.13 -5.46
N GLU A 349 -19.35 17.78 -5.76
CA GLU A 349 -20.67 17.14 -5.90
C GLU A 349 -20.69 16.11 -7.03
N GLU A 350 -20.13 16.43 -8.18
CA GLU A 350 -20.03 15.49 -9.30
C GLU A 350 -19.22 14.25 -8.92
N ARG A 351 -18.11 14.43 -8.20
CA ARG A 351 -17.33 13.31 -7.66
C ARG A 351 -18.13 12.49 -6.66
N VAL A 352 -18.93 13.12 -5.80
CA VAL A 352 -19.85 12.46 -4.86
C VAL A 352 -20.83 11.58 -5.63
N LYS A 353 -21.57 12.15 -6.58
CA LYS A 353 -22.56 11.45 -7.37
C LYS A 353 -21.98 10.26 -8.15
N VAL A 354 -20.88 10.46 -8.87
CA VAL A 354 -20.19 9.39 -9.60
C VAL A 354 -19.75 8.25 -8.67
N ASN A 355 -19.41 8.58 -7.45
CA ASN A 355 -19.01 7.57 -6.46
C ASN A 355 -20.20 6.82 -5.89
N GLU A 356 -21.35 7.47 -5.65
CA GLU A 356 -22.60 6.83 -5.21
C GLU A 356 -23.07 5.79 -6.23
N GLU A 357 -23.13 6.18 -7.50
CA GLU A 357 -23.46 5.28 -8.60
C GLU A 357 -22.53 4.05 -8.63
N ARG A 358 -21.23 4.23 -8.29
CA ARG A 358 -20.25 3.13 -8.21
C ARG A 358 -20.42 2.25 -6.97
N GLN A 359 -20.87 2.80 -5.85
CA GLN A 359 -21.15 2.00 -4.64
C GLN A 359 -22.33 1.06 -4.89
N GLU A 360 -23.40 1.57 -5.44
CA GLU A 360 -24.55 0.76 -5.84
C GLU A 360 -24.15 -0.35 -6.80
N ALA A 361 -23.33 -0.04 -7.82
CA ALA A 361 -22.81 -1.02 -8.75
C ALA A 361 -21.87 -2.09 -8.12
N SER A 362 -21.30 -1.84 -6.92
CA SER A 362 -20.37 -2.78 -6.27
C SER A 362 -21.05 -4.04 -5.74
N GLY A 363 -22.29 -3.95 -5.28
CA GLY A 363 -23.12 -5.05 -4.76
C GLY A 363 -22.68 -5.65 -3.41
N VAL A 364 -21.57 -5.20 -2.82
CA VAL A 364 -21.00 -5.75 -1.57
C VAL A 364 -20.57 -4.65 -0.58
N TRP A 365 -20.95 -3.42 -0.84
CA TRP A 365 -20.60 -2.31 0.03
C TRP A 365 -21.30 -2.43 1.38
N GLY A 366 -20.57 -2.24 2.47
CA GLY A 366 -21.13 -2.16 3.82
C GLY A 366 -21.34 -3.48 4.56
N VAL A 367 -21.16 -4.64 3.92
CA VAL A 367 -21.51 -5.98 4.48
C VAL A 367 -20.96 -6.24 5.89
N LEU A 368 -19.74 -5.79 6.18
CA LEU A 368 -19.09 -5.96 7.49
C LEU A 368 -18.66 -4.63 8.13
N HIS A 369 -19.19 -3.51 7.64
CA HIS A 369 -18.90 -2.20 8.24
C HIS A 369 -19.41 -2.14 9.68
N GLY A 370 -18.64 -1.54 10.56
CA GLY A 370 -18.99 -1.43 11.99
C GLY A 370 -18.80 -2.72 12.82
N VAL A 371 -18.46 -3.85 12.19
CA VAL A 371 -18.16 -5.09 12.90
C VAL A 371 -16.72 -5.02 13.45
N PRO A 372 -16.45 -5.45 14.71
CA PRO A 372 -15.11 -5.49 15.26
C PRO A 372 -14.15 -6.38 14.45
N ALA A 373 -12.88 -5.99 14.30
CA ALA A 373 -11.89 -6.68 13.46
C ALA A 373 -11.77 -8.18 13.74
N HIS A 374 -11.84 -8.60 15.00
CA HIS A 374 -11.75 -10.03 15.37
C HIS A 374 -12.91 -10.88 14.81
N LYS A 375 -14.12 -10.30 14.72
CA LYS A 375 -15.27 -10.97 14.09
C LYS A 375 -15.18 -10.94 12.57
N GLN A 376 -14.61 -9.88 12.01
CA GLN A 376 -14.36 -9.79 10.57
C GLN A 376 -13.35 -10.85 10.11
N ILE A 377 -12.27 -11.10 10.88
CA ILE A 377 -11.26 -12.13 10.60
C ILE A 377 -11.86 -13.56 10.61
N GLN A 378 -12.89 -13.80 11.41
CA GLN A 378 -13.61 -15.09 11.45
C GLN A 378 -14.66 -15.25 10.35
N SER A 379 -14.90 -14.21 9.55
CA SER A 379 -15.93 -14.25 8.53
C SER A 379 -15.50 -15.08 7.31
N PRO A 380 -16.45 -15.72 6.59
CA PRO A 380 -16.15 -16.37 5.32
C PRO A 380 -15.56 -15.44 4.26
N TRP A 381 -15.89 -14.15 4.30
CA TRP A 381 -15.34 -13.12 3.45
C TRP A 381 -13.82 -13.01 3.60
N PHE A 382 -13.36 -12.98 4.84
CA PHE A 382 -11.93 -12.90 5.16
C PHE A 382 -11.20 -14.20 4.81
N ILE A 383 -11.76 -15.35 5.22
CA ILE A 383 -11.12 -16.65 5.02
C ILE A 383 -10.90 -16.95 3.53
N LEU A 384 -11.92 -16.70 2.69
CA LEU A 384 -11.82 -16.96 1.26
C LEU A 384 -10.80 -16.07 0.56
N ILE A 385 -10.78 -14.77 0.90
CA ILE A 385 -9.78 -13.86 0.31
C ILE A 385 -8.37 -14.18 0.80
N LEU A 386 -8.21 -14.56 2.07
CA LEU A 386 -6.93 -15.00 2.62
C LEU A 386 -6.42 -16.25 1.90
N LEU A 387 -7.27 -17.27 1.72
CA LEU A 387 -6.92 -18.50 1.00
C LEU A 387 -6.51 -18.21 -0.45
N LEU A 388 -7.27 -17.36 -1.15
CA LEU A 388 -6.92 -16.95 -2.50
C LEU A 388 -5.57 -16.24 -2.52
N THR A 389 -5.33 -15.35 -1.55
CA THR A 389 -4.06 -14.60 -1.45
C THR A 389 -2.88 -15.53 -1.19
N ILE A 390 -3.02 -16.49 -0.28
CA ILE A 390 -1.98 -17.48 0.01
C ILE A 390 -1.59 -18.24 -1.27
N VAL A 391 -2.57 -18.80 -1.96
CA VAL A 391 -2.30 -19.64 -3.14
C VAL A 391 -1.72 -18.83 -4.30
N GLN A 392 -2.26 -17.64 -4.57
CA GLN A 392 -1.78 -16.83 -5.68
C GLN A 392 -0.41 -16.22 -5.39
N MET A 393 -0.15 -15.78 -4.16
CA MET A 393 1.16 -15.27 -3.78
C MET A 393 2.23 -16.36 -3.85
N LEU A 394 1.93 -17.55 -3.35
CA LEU A 394 2.81 -18.72 -3.43
C LEU A 394 3.12 -19.07 -4.90
N ARG A 395 2.08 -19.12 -5.75
CA ARG A 395 2.23 -19.41 -7.19
C ARG A 395 3.05 -18.36 -7.91
N MET A 396 2.77 -17.06 -7.68
CA MET A 396 3.50 -15.98 -8.32
C MET A 396 4.98 -16.00 -7.95
N ASN A 397 5.29 -16.17 -6.68
CA ASN A 397 6.67 -16.18 -6.21
C ASN A 397 7.41 -17.45 -6.66
N TYR A 398 6.76 -18.62 -6.66
CA TYR A 398 7.32 -19.86 -7.21
C TYR A 398 7.67 -19.68 -8.69
N PHE A 399 6.77 -19.09 -9.49
CA PHE A 399 7.03 -18.82 -10.91
C PHE A 399 8.21 -17.86 -11.10
N ILE A 400 8.27 -16.73 -10.37
CA ILE A 400 9.38 -15.76 -10.46
C ILE A 400 10.74 -16.42 -10.14
N ALA A 401 10.77 -17.28 -9.13
CA ALA A 401 12.00 -17.94 -8.69
C ALA A 401 12.50 -19.00 -9.66
N THR A 402 11.59 -19.68 -10.35
CA THR A 402 11.90 -20.93 -11.06
C THR A 402 11.59 -20.91 -12.56
N ILE A 403 11.20 -19.76 -13.14
CA ILE A 403 10.77 -19.65 -14.54
C ILE A 403 11.78 -20.27 -15.52
N ARG A 404 13.08 -19.94 -15.38
CA ARG A 404 14.15 -20.49 -16.23
C ARG A 404 14.22 -22.01 -16.10
N ALA A 405 14.25 -22.53 -14.87
CA ALA A 405 14.33 -23.97 -14.61
C ALA A 405 13.10 -24.72 -15.12
N GLN A 406 11.89 -24.14 -14.96
CA GLN A 406 10.65 -24.72 -15.47
C GLN A 406 10.68 -24.89 -16.98
N TYR A 407 10.98 -23.82 -17.72
CA TYR A 407 11.00 -23.87 -19.19
C TYR A 407 12.17 -24.67 -19.73
N ARG A 408 13.32 -24.67 -19.06
CA ARG A 408 14.43 -25.56 -19.38
C ARG A 408 14.01 -27.04 -19.35
N PHE A 409 13.34 -27.47 -18.31
CA PHE A 409 12.83 -28.84 -18.20
C PHE A 409 11.76 -29.13 -19.27
N MET A 410 10.75 -28.24 -19.40
CA MET A 410 9.60 -28.47 -20.28
C MET A 410 9.99 -28.46 -21.79
N LEU A 411 10.91 -27.58 -22.20
CA LEU A 411 11.30 -27.43 -23.61
C LEU A 411 12.51 -28.27 -23.96
N GLY A 412 13.29 -28.71 -23.00
CA GLY A 412 14.54 -29.43 -23.23
C GLY A 412 15.62 -28.60 -23.96
N SER A 413 15.48 -27.27 -23.97
CA SER A 413 16.34 -26.33 -24.68
C SER A 413 16.71 -25.16 -23.77
N GLU A 414 18.00 -24.97 -23.52
CA GLU A 414 18.52 -23.81 -22.75
C GLU A 414 18.24 -22.49 -23.47
N ILE A 415 18.48 -22.44 -24.78
CA ILE A 415 18.34 -21.22 -25.59
C ILE A 415 16.90 -20.68 -25.53
N GLU A 416 15.92 -21.59 -25.66
CA GLU A 416 14.50 -21.19 -25.62
C GLU A 416 14.06 -20.78 -24.20
N ALA A 417 14.56 -21.48 -23.18
CA ALA A 417 14.29 -21.13 -21.78
C ALA A 417 14.88 -19.77 -21.42
N ASP A 418 16.09 -19.48 -21.84
CA ASP A 418 16.74 -18.18 -21.65
C ASP A 418 16.02 -17.06 -22.38
N ALA A 419 15.57 -17.30 -23.61
CA ALA A 419 14.79 -16.32 -24.36
C ALA A 419 13.47 -15.97 -23.66
N ILE A 420 12.76 -16.96 -23.08
CA ILE A 420 11.54 -16.73 -22.30
C ILE A 420 11.86 -16.00 -21.00
N ASN A 421 12.93 -16.38 -20.30
CA ASN A 421 13.34 -15.69 -19.07
C ASN A 421 13.71 -14.23 -19.35
N HIS A 422 14.51 -13.97 -20.38
CA HIS A 422 14.88 -12.61 -20.77
C HIS A 422 13.65 -11.76 -21.16
N PHE A 423 12.70 -12.37 -21.88
CA PHE A 423 11.42 -11.71 -22.17
C PHE A 423 10.65 -11.40 -20.88
N PHE A 424 10.62 -12.30 -19.90
CA PHE A 424 9.99 -12.07 -18.62
C PHE A 424 10.63 -10.91 -17.85
N ASP A 425 11.96 -10.85 -17.82
CA ASP A 425 12.72 -9.81 -17.12
C ASP A 425 12.44 -8.40 -17.67
N ILE A 426 12.19 -8.29 -18.98
CA ILE A 426 11.76 -7.05 -19.63
C ILE A 426 10.26 -6.80 -19.42
N ALA A 427 9.44 -7.83 -19.61
CA ALA A 427 7.99 -7.70 -19.59
C ALA A 427 7.46 -7.36 -18.20
N LEU A 428 8.07 -7.87 -17.13
CA LEU A 428 7.62 -7.65 -15.75
C LEU A 428 7.63 -6.16 -15.36
N PRO A 429 8.75 -5.42 -15.46
CA PRO A 429 8.76 -4.00 -15.10
C PRO A 429 7.98 -3.11 -16.09
N VAL A 430 8.11 -3.37 -17.39
CA VAL A 430 7.43 -2.57 -18.43
C VAL A 430 5.93 -2.80 -18.38
N GLY A 431 5.52 -4.04 -18.31
CA GLY A 431 4.11 -4.42 -18.29
C GLY A 431 3.41 -4.00 -17.00
N GLY A 432 4.08 -4.05 -15.85
CA GLY A 432 3.57 -3.50 -14.59
C GLY A 432 3.22 -2.03 -14.71
N LEU A 433 4.12 -1.22 -15.29
CA LEU A 433 3.89 0.20 -15.50
C LEU A 433 2.79 0.49 -16.52
N VAL A 434 2.84 -0.19 -17.68
CA VAL A 434 1.87 0.01 -18.78
C VAL A 434 0.47 -0.46 -18.41
N SER A 435 0.34 -1.56 -17.67
CA SER A 435 -0.97 -2.11 -17.27
C SER A 435 -1.68 -1.29 -16.20
N THR A 436 -0.97 -0.52 -15.38
CA THR A 436 -1.53 0.24 -14.24
C THR A 436 -2.71 1.15 -14.63
N PRO A 437 -2.68 1.98 -15.70
CA PRO A 437 -3.83 2.80 -16.09
C PRO A 437 -5.05 1.97 -16.49
N PHE A 438 -4.83 0.85 -17.20
CA PHE A 438 -5.91 -0.07 -17.62
C PHE A 438 -6.54 -0.76 -16.42
N ILE A 439 -5.73 -1.16 -15.45
CA ILE A 439 -6.20 -1.76 -14.20
C ILE A 439 -7.06 -0.78 -13.42
N GLY A 440 -6.63 0.47 -13.30
CA GLY A 440 -7.42 1.53 -12.69
C GLY A 440 -8.78 1.72 -13.38
N PHE A 441 -8.80 1.74 -14.71
CA PHE A 441 -10.04 1.80 -15.50
C PHE A 441 -10.92 0.57 -15.28
N LEU A 442 -10.34 -0.63 -15.33
CA LEU A 442 -11.05 -1.89 -15.15
C LEU A 442 -11.74 -1.97 -13.78
N LEU A 443 -10.99 -1.70 -12.71
CA LEU A 443 -11.51 -1.75 -11.33
C LEU A 443 -12.56 -0.68 -11.04
N ASN A 444 -12.54 0.43 -11.80
CA ASN A 444 -13.54 1.48 -11.69
C ASN A 444 -14.89 1.10 -12.31
N ASN A 445 -14.87 0.32 -13.39
CA ASN A 445 -16.05 0.05 -14.19
C ASN A 445 -16.66 -1.34 -13.93
N LEU A 446 -15.90 -2.26 -13.31
CA LEU A 446 -16.38 -3.60 -13.02
C LEU A 446 -16.92 -3.72 -11.59
N SER A 447 -17.99 -4.52 -11.46
CA SER A 447 -18.47 -4.95 -10.15
C SER A 447 -17.46 -5.89 -9.47
N VAL A 448 -17.52 -6.00 -8.14
CA VAL A 448 -16.61 -6.88 -7.38
C VAL A 448 -16.70 -8.34 -7.84
N PRO A 449 -17.91 -8.94 -8.02
CA PRO A 449 -18.02 -10.31 -8.53
C PRO A 449 -17.39 -10.47 -9.92
N THR A 450 -17.57 -9.49 -10.82
CA THR A 450 -16.99 -9.51 -12.17
C THR A 450 -15.48 -9.44 -12.13
N THR A 451 -14.91 -8.59 -11.26
CA THR A 451 -13.45 -8.48 -11.07
C THR A 451 -12.85 -9.82 -10.62
N PHE A 452 -13.46 -10.49 -9.63
CA PHE A 452 -13.01 -11.83 -9.23
C PHE A 452 -13.23 -12.89 -10.31
N GLY A 453 -14.29 -12.75 -11.13
CA GLY A 453 -14.48 -13.58 -12.31
C GLY A 453 -13.33 -13.44 -13.31
N VAL A 454 -12.94 -12.21 -13.66
CA VAL A 454 -11.80 -11.93 -14.54
C VAL A 454 -10.50 -12.49 -13.97
N LEU A 455 -10.25 -12.27 -12.67
CA LEU A 455 -9.07 -12.84 -12.00
C LEU A 455 -9.08 -14.37 -12.08
N THR A 456 -10.22 -15.02 -11.85
CA THR A 456 -10.35 -16.47 -11.91
C THR A 456 -10.08 -16.99 -13.33
N VAL A 457 -10.58 -16.32 -14.37
CA VAL A 457 -10.29 -16.67 -15.77
C VAL A 457 -8.79 -16.57 -16.05
N LEU A 458 -8.12 -15.51 -15.59
CA LEU A 458 -6.67 -15.37 -15.74
C LEU A 458 -5.90 -16.45 -14.97
N ILE A 459 -6.33 -16.82 -13.77
CA ILE A 459 -5.75 -17.92 -12.99
C ILE A 459 -5.79 -19.23 -13.78
N VAL A 460 -6.94 -19.53 -14.38
CA VAL A 460 -7.11 -20.74 -15.23
C VAL A 460 -6.23 -20.65 -16.46
N ALA A 461 -6.25 -19.54 -17.19
CA ALA A 461 -5.47 -19.35 -18.41
C ALA A 461 -3.96 -19.53 -18.14
N ILE A 462 -3.43 -18.84 -17.13
CA ILE A 462 -2.01 -18.99 -16.74
C ILE A 462 -1.73 -20.44 -16.29
N GLY A 463 -2.66 -21.08 -15.55
CA GLY A 463 -2.50 -22.46 -15.08
C GLY A 463 -2.38 -23.46 -16.22
N LEU A 464 -3.23 -23.32 -17.23
CA LEU A 464 -3.20 -24.18 -18.41
C LEU A 464 -1.96 -23.92 -19.27
N LEU A 465 -1.67 -22.66 -19.55
CA LEU A 465 -0.53 -22.28 -20.41
C LEU A 465 0.81 -22.70 -19.79
N ASN A 466 0.96 -22.56 -18.47
CA ASN A 466 2.22 -22.92 -17.79
C ASN A 466 2.46 -24.44 -17.65
N CYS A 467 1.54 -25.26 -18.12
CA CYS A 467 1.72 -26.72 -18.20
C CYS A 467 2.00 -27.22 -19.62
N LEU A 468 2.01 -26.33 -20.61
CA LEU A 468 2.21 -26.70 -22.01
C LEU A 468 3.68 -26.57 -22.43
N PRO A 469 4.30 -27.64 -22.96
CA PRO A 469 5.70 -27.64 -23.38
C PRO A 469 5.89 -27.00 -24.77
N PHE A 470 5.40 -25.76 -24.95
CA PHE A 470 5.51 -25.01 -26.19
C PHE A 470 6.06 -23.62 -25.94
N VAL A 471 6.97 -23.17 -26.80
CA VAL A 471 7.59 -21.83 -26.68
C VAL A 471 6.55 -20.71 -26.67
N TRP A 472 5.56 -20.77 -27.57
CA TRP A 472 4.48 -19.76 -27.60
C TRP A 472 3.65 -19.72 -26.31
N ALA A 473 3.45 -20.88 -25.66
CA ALA A 473 2.73 -20.96 -24.39
C ALA A 473 3.54 -20.29 -23.26
N GLY A 474 4.86 -20.38 -23.30
CA GLY A 474 5.75 -19.66 -22.39
C GLY A 474 5.60 -18.15 -22.51
N TYR A 475 5.70 -17.61 -23.72
CA TYR A 475 5.47 -16.17 -23.95
C TYR A 475 4.06 -15.72 -23.54
N ALA A 476 3.03 -16.50 -23.87
CA ALA A 476 1.66 -16.20 -23.47
C ALA A 476 1.48 -16.22 -21.95
N THR A 477 2.09 -17.18 -21.26
CA THR A 477 2.10 -17.26 -19.79
C THR A 477 2.69 -15.97 -19.18
N VAL A 478 3.83 -15.52 -19.70
CA VAL A 478 4.50 -14.29 -19.24
C VAL A 478 3.59 -13.08 -19.44
N VAL A 479 2.97 -12.91 -20.61
CA VAL A 479 2.06 -11.78 -20.90
C VAL A 479 0.88 -11.77 -19.94
N PHE A 480 0.21 -12.90 -19.75
CA PHE A 480 -0.91 -13.00 -18.81
C PHE A 480 -0.46 -12.79 -17.35
N PHE A 481 0.70 -13.30 -16.96
CA PHE A 481 1.25 -13.14 -15.63
C PHE A 481 1.53 -11.67 -15.31
N VAL A 482 2.16 -10.96 -16.23
CA VAL A 482 2.52 -9.54 -16.07
C VAL A 482 1.30 -8.63 -15.93
N VAL A 483 0.20 -8.94 -16.61
CA VAL A 483 -1.08 -8.23 -16.45
C VAL A 483 -1.81 -8.67 -15.18
N PHE A 484 -1.78 -9.96 -14.87
CA PHE A 484 -2.45 -10.54 -13.70
C PHE A 484 -1.91 -10.01 -12.38
N ARG A 485 -0.59 -9.91 -12.23
CA ARG A 485 0.06 -9.55 -10.96
C ARG A 485 -0.39 -8.19 -10.43
N PRO A 486 -0.27 -7.07 -11.15
CA PRO A 486 -0.74 -5.78 -10.66
C PRO A 486 -2.26 -5.69 -10.56
N LEU A 487 -3.03 -6.35 -11.45
CA LEU A 487 -4.48 -6.44 -11.34
C LEU A 487 -4.90 -7.15 -10.05
N TYR A 488 -4.25 -8.26 -9.72
CA TYR A 488 -4.50 -9.04 -8.52
C TYR A 488 -4.24 -8.23 -7.25
N TYR A 489 -3.05 -7.62 -7.13
CA TYR A 489 -2.72 -6.81 -5.97
C TYR A 489 -3.64 -5.59 -5.85
N SER A 490 -3.96 -4.93 -6.95
CA SER A 490 -4.88 -3.80 -6.96
C SER A 490 -6.31 -4.20 -6.61
N ALA A 491 -6.77 -5.39 -6.98
CA ALA A 491 -8.11 -5.88 -6.64
C ALA A 491 -8.24 -6.27 -5.16
N ILE A 492 -7.17 -6.70 -4.53
CA ILE A 492 -7.15 -7.14 -3.13
C ILE A 492 -6.68 -6.03 -2.20
N SER A 493 -5.61 -5.32 -2.59
CA SER A 493 -5.07 -4.22 -1.81
C SER A 493 -5.92 -2.97 -1.94
N THR A 494 -5.92 -2.20 -0.90
CA THR A 494 -6.47 -0.86 -0.93
C THR A 494 -5.39 0.11 -1.27
N GLN A 495 -5.63 0.90 -2.24
CA GLN A 495 -4.93 2.16 -2.36
C GLN A 495 -5.46 3.08 -1.25
N PHE A 496 -4.57 3.55 -0.38
CA PHE A 496 -4.87 4.42 0.75
C PHE A 496 -5.40 5.79 0.29
N LEU A 497 -6.64 5.84 -0.14
CA LEU A 497 -7.37 7.06 -0.38
C LEU A 497 -8.52 7.14 0.61
N VAL A 498 -8.23 7.73 1.75
CA VAL A 498 -9.28 8.14 2.70
C VAL A 498 -9.92 9.39 2.13
N TYR A 499 -11.10 9.25 1.57
CA TYR A 499 -12.00 10.34 1.24
C TYR A 499 -13.20 10.26 2.19
N LYS A 500 -13.37 11.27 3.02
CA LYS A 500 -14.53 11.43 3.91
C LYS A 500 -15.40 12.55 3.34
N ASP A 501 -16.63 12.24 3.01
CA ASP A 501 -17.61 13.26 2.60
C ASP A 501 -18.14 14.05 3.79
N SER A 502 -18.77 15.19 3.52
CA SER A 502 -19.41 16.07 4.49
C SER A 502 -20.44 15.36 5.39
N GLU A 503 -20.92 14.18 5.01
CA GLU A 503 -21.81 13.33 5.81
C GLU A 503 -21.11 12.21 6.58
N GLY A 504 -19.76 12.19 6.62
CA GLY A 504 -18.99 11.21 7.38
C GLY A 504 -18.78 9.87 6.68
N LEU A 505 -19.15 9.75 5.41
CA LEU A 505 -18.95 8.52 4.61
C LEU A 505 -17.62 8.53 3.89
N THR A 506 -16.84 7.47 4.08
CA THR A 506 -15.49 7.29 3.51
C THR A 506 -15.55 6.30 2.35
N ARG A 507 -14.96 6.62 1.19
CA ARG A 507 -15.12 5.85 -0.05
C ARG A 507 -13.83 5.28 -0.57
N LEU A 508 -13.79 3.97 -0.82
CA LEU A 508 -12.67 3.24 -1.43
C LEU A 508 -13.11 2.05 -2.31
N ARG A 509 -12.23 1.68 -3.24
CA ARG A 509 -12.55 0.92 -4.45
C ARG A 509 -12.38 -0.60 -4.37
N ASP A 510 -11.80 -1.17 -3.31
CA ASP A 510 -11.33 -2.55 -3.30
C ASP A 510 -12.10 -3.45 -2.34
N TYR A 511 -11.98 -4.78 -2.59
CA TYR A 511 -12.74 -5.79 -1.84
C TYR A 511 -12.63 -5.63 -0.33
N ALA A 512 -11.42 -5.50 0.19
CA ALA A 512 -11.21 -5.42 1.63
C ALA A 512 -11.90 -4.19 2.23
N THR A 513 -11.90 -3.06 1.55
CA THR A 513 -12.55 -1.84 2.04
C THR A 513 -14.05 -1.83 1.81
N LYS A 514 -14.50 -2.32 0.66
CA LYS A 514 -15.93 -2.43 0.35
C LYS A 514 -16.65 -3.35 1.32
N VAL A 515 -16.00 -4.45 1.74
CA VAL A 515 -16.58 -5.44 2.64
C VAL A 515 -16.32 -5.14 4.11
N PHE A 516 -15.08 -4.82 4.50
CA PHE A 516 -14.66 -4.75 5.90
C PHE A 516 -14.72 -3.33 6.50
N GLY A 517 -14.68 -2.28 5.67
CA GLY A 517 -14.69 -0.89 6.10
C GLY A 517 -13.30 -0.36 6.51
N PHE A 518 -13.23 0.97 6.74
CA PHE A 518 -11.97 1.68 6.92
C PHE A 518 -11.33 1.54 8.29
N ALA A 519 -12.16 1.58 9.33
CA ALA A 519 -11.67 1.57 10.71
C ALA A 519 -10.84 0.32 11.05
N THR A 520 -11.07 -0.77 10.33
CA THR A 520 -10.40 -2.06 10.53
C THR A 520 -9.50 -2.47 9.37
N PHE A 521 -9.52 -1.68 8.28
CA PHE A 521 -8.85 -2.01 7.02
C PHE A 521 -7.35 -2.35 7.19
N GLY A 522 -6.58 -1.46 7.79
CA GLY A 522 -5.12 -1.66 7.94
C GLY A 522 -4.78 -2.96 8.69
N ARG A 523 -5.59 -3.32 9.69
CA ARG A 523 -5.44 -4.58 10.44
C ARG A 523 -5.82 -5.78 9.59
N ILE A 524 -6.93 -5.71 8.88
CA ILE A 524 -7.44 -6.81 8.05
C ILE A 524 -6.48 -7.08 6.89
N TYR A 525 -6.19 -6.06 6.10
CA TYR A 525 -5.27 -6.17 4.96
C TYR A 525 -3.85 -6.57 5.39
N GLY A 526 -3.32 -5.91 6.41
CA GLY A 526 -2.01 -6.23 6.96
C GLY A 526 -1.94 -7.69 7.46
N THR A 527 -3.01 -8.22 8.06
CA THR A 527 -3.08 -9.62 8.47
C THR A 527 -3.08 -10.56 7.25
N ILE A 528 -3.86 -10.25 6.20
CA ILE A 528 -3.88 -11.05 4.97
C ILE A 528 -2.47 -11.13 4.36
N VAL A 529 -1.82 -9.98 4.16
CA VAL A 529 -0.48 -9.92 3.54
C VAL A 529 0.57 -10.62 4.42
N CYS A 530 0.55 -10.40 5.73
CA CYS A 530 1.49 -11.00 6.66
C CYS A 530 1.35 -12.51 6.71
N VAL A 531 0.14 -13.05 6.88
CA VAL A 531 -0.11 -14.48 6.94
C VAL A 531 0.24 -15.15 5.62
N SER A 532 -0.16 -14.55 4.49
CA SER A 532 0.19 -15.05 3.16
C SER A 532 1.70 -15.04 2.93
N GLY A 533 2.38 -13.98 3.38
CA GLY A 533 3.84 -13.88 3.33
C GLY A 533 4.53 -14.98 4.15
N LEU A 534 4.07 -15.24 5.38
CA LEU A 534 4.62 -16.31 6.21
C LEU A 534 4.43 -17.70 5.58
N ILE A 535 3.24 -17.96 5.03
CA ILE A 535 2.97 -19.25 4.35
C ILE A 535 3.80 -19.39 3.08
N ASN A 536 4.24 -18.29 2.48
CA ASN A 536 5.09 -18.32 1.30
C ASN A 536 6.45 -19.00 1.53
N PHE A 537 6.89 -19.22 2.78
CA PHE A 537 8.03 -20.09 3.07
C PHE A 537 7.82 -21.53 2.57
N SER A 538 6.57 -21.99 2.41
CA SER A 538 6.27 -23.30 1.82
C SER A 538 6.73 -23.43 0.37
N GLN A 539 7.06 -22.32 -0.31
CA GLN A 539 7.65 -22.32 -1.63
C GLN A 539 8.96 -23.14 -1.68
N SER A 540 9.81 -23.00 -0.66
CA SER A 540 11.06 -23.79 -0.59
C SER A 540 10.79 -25.29 -0.51
N GLY A 541 9.69 -25.69 0.12
CA GLY A 541 9.24 -27.09 0.13
C GLY A 541 8.74 -27.57 -1.25
N LEU A 542 8.04 -26.69 -1.98
CA LEU A 542 7.61 -27.00 -3.35
C LEU A 542 8.81 -27.10 -4.32
N ASP A 543 9.77 -26.25 -4.13
CA ASP A 543 11.00 -26.24 -4.92
C ASP A 543 11.83 -27.51 -4.66
N ALA A 544 12.01 -27.90 -3.39
CA ALA A 544 12.64 -29.15 -3.02
C ALA A 544 11.87 -30.38 -3.54
N LEU A 545 10.54 -30.33 -3.55
CA LEU A 545 9.69 -31.38 -4.12
C LEU A 545 9.91 -31.50 -5.64
N THR A 546 10.02 -30.38 -6.33
CA THR A 546 10.27 -30.36 -7.79
C THR A 546 11.63 -30.94 -8.13
N HIS A 547 12.70 -30.53 -7.44
CA HIS A 547 14.06 -31.00 -7.73
C HIS A 547 14.32 -32.44 -7.27
N GLY A 548 13.72 -32.86 -6.14
CA GLY A 548 13.92 -34.19 -5.58
C GLY A 548 12.96 -35.24 -6.16
N PRO A 549 11.79 -35.48 -5.53
CA PRO A 549 10.89 -36.58 -5.91
C PRO A 549 10.32 -36.48 -7.33
N LEU A 550 10.18 -35.27 -7.88
CA LEU A 550 9.63 -35.05 -9.23
C LEU A 550 10.71 -35.00 -10.32
N GLY A 551 11.99 -35.15 -9.97
CA GLY A 551 13.08 -35.21 -10.93
C GLY A 551 13.24 -33.96 -11.81
N GLY A 552 12.86 -32.78 -11.30
CA GLY A 552 12.89 -31.49 -12.01
C GLY A 552 11.59 -31.13 -12.75
N ASP A 553 10.57 -32.01 -12.78
CA ASP A 553 9.30 -31.73 -13.46
C ASP A 553 8.44 -30.73 -12.66
N PRO A 554 8.21 -29.49 -13.15
CA PRO A 554 7.38 -28.50 -12.48
C PRO A 554 5.88 -28.73 -12.71
N THR A 555 5.51 -29.57 -13.67
CA THR A 555 4.11 -29.73 -14.13
C THR A 555 3.15 -30.15 -13.01
N PRO A 556 3.46 -31.13 -12.13
CA PRO A 556 2.58 -31.52 -11.05
C PRO A 556 2.33 -30.39 -10.03
N VAL A 557 3.36 -29.58 -9.75
CA VAL A 557 3.25 -28.42 -8.84
C VAL A 557 2.39 -27.34 -9.49
N ASN A 558 2.62 -27.02 -10.76
CA ASN A 558 1.84 -26.03 -11.52
C ASN A 558 0.36 -26.44 -11.64
N ILE A 559 0.06 -27.70 -11.91
CA ILE A 559 -1.30 -28.23 -11.96
C ILE A 559 -1.97 -28.09 -10.59
N THR A 560 -1.28 -28.48 -9.53
CA THR A 560 -1.84 -28.45 -8.16
C THR A 560 -2.15 -27.01 -7.75
N LEU A 561 -1.20 -26.09 -7.88
CA LEU A 561 -1.41 -24.68 -7.54
C LEU A 561 -2.47 -24.01 -8.42
N GLY A 562 -2.49 -24.36 -9.73
CA GLY A 562 -3.50 -23.90 -10.68
C GLY A 562 -4.91 -24.40 -10.33
N ALA A 563 -5.05 -25.68 -10.01
CA ALA A 563 -6.32 -26.30 -9.64
C ALA A 563 -6.86 -25.75 -8.31
N VAL A 564 -6.02 -25.68 -7.27
CA VAL A 564 -6.39 -25.11 -5.97
C VAL A 564 -6.75 -23.62 -6.11
N GLY A 565 -5.95 -22.84 -6.85
CA GLY A 565 -6.21 -21.44 -7.11
C GLY A 565 -7.52 -21.21 -7.86
N THR A 566 -7.82 -22.06 -8.85
CA THR A 566 -9.08 -22.03 -9.60
C THR A 566 -10.26 -22.37 -8.71
N ALA A 567 -10.16 -23.42 -7.91
CA ALA A 567 -11.22 -23.83 -6.99
C ALA A 567 -11.56 -22.73 -5.98
N VAL A 568 -10.55 -22.17 -5.33
CA VAL A 568 -10.73 -21.07 -4.37
C VAL A 568 -11.27 -19.81 -5.06
N GLY A 569 -10.76 -19.46 -6.25
CA GLY A 569 -11.23 -18.34 -7.05
C GLY A 569 -12.70 -18.47 -7.45
N LEU A 570 -13.12 -19.65 -7.90
CA LEU A 570 -14.51 -19.94 -8.24
C LEU A 570 -15.43 -19.85 -7.00
N ILE A 571 -15.02 -20.48 -5.90
CA ILE A 571 -15.78 -20.43 -4.64
C ILE A 571 -15.95 -18.98 -4.18
N LEU A 572 -14.88 -18.18 -4.19
CA LEU A 572 -14.94 -16.77 -3.81
C LEU A 572 -15.84 -15.97 -4.75
N THR A 573 -15.69 -16.14 -6.07
CA THR A 573 -16.50 -15.43 -7.07
C THR A 573 -18.00 -15.74 -6.90
N VAL A 574 -18.35 -17.01 -6.74
CA VAL A 574 -19.75 -17.45 -6.54
C VAL A 574 -20.28 -16.94 -5.20
N PHE A 575 -19.50 -17.06 -4.14
CA PHE A 575 -19.87 -16.58 -2.80
C PHE A 575 -20.15 -15.07 -2.81
N VAL A 576 -19.26 -14.27 -3.41
CA VAL A 576 -19.40 -12.80 -3.51
C VAL A 576 -20.62 -12.45 -4.38
N ALA A 577 -20.84 -13.17 -5.49
CA ALA A 577 -21.99 -12.93 -6.37
C ALA A 577 -23.35 -13.24 -5.67
N ILE A 578 -23.44 -14.33 -4.92
CA ILE A 578 -24.68 -14.73 -4.22
C ILE A 578 -24.93 -13.79 -3.04
N LYS A 579 -23.96 -13.62 -2.17
CA LYS A 579 -24.09 -12.81 -0.95
C LYS A 579 -24.26 -11.33 -1.24
N GLY A 580 -23.56 -10.81 -2.27
CA GLY A 580 -23.75 -9.42 -2.71
C GLY A 580 -25.17 -9.16 -3.20
N ARG A 581 -25.77 -10.09 -3.98
CA ARG A 581 -27.16 -9.96 -4.43
C ARG A 581 -28.16 -10.03 -3.26
N THR A 582 -27.90 -10.87 -2.27
CA THR A 582 -28.77 -10.99 -1.10
C THR A 582 -28.73 -9.71 -0.26
N PHE A 583 -27.53 -9.16 -0.05
CA PHE A 583 -27.33 -7.94 0.72
C PHE A 583 -28.03 -6.73 0.08
N VAL A 584 -27.86 -6.53 -1.24
CA VAL A 584 -28.56 -5.46 -1.97
C VAL A 584 -30.08 -5.59 -1.88
N LYS A 585 -30.61 -6.82 -1.89
CA LYS A 585 -32.06 -7.05 -1.76
C LYS A 585 -32.60 -6.73 -0.37
N GLU A 586 -31.81 -6.95 0.67
CA GLU A 586 -32.22 -6.71 2.05
C GLU A 586 -32.11 -5.22 2.43
N GLU A 587 -31.12 -4.50 1.87
CA GLU A 587 -30.88 -3.08 2.21
C GLU A 587 -31.71 -2.10 1.36
N LYS A 588 -32.04 -2.46 0.13
CA LYS A 588 -32.79 -1.58 -0.79
C LYS A 588 -34.10 -1.05 -0.20
N PRO A 589 -34.95 -1.86 0.47
CA PRO A 589 -36.18 -1.34 1.09
C PRO A 589 -35.93 -0.37 2.24
N ALA A 590 -34.83 -0.54 2.96
CA ALA A 590 -34.48 0.36 4.08
C ALA A 590 -33.94 1.72 3.58
N LEU A 591 -33.17 1.71 2.50
CA LEU A 591 -32.69 2.91 1.81
C LEU A 591 -33.85 3.68 1.17
N ASP A 592 -34.72 3.00 0.44
CA ASP A 592 -35.91 3.60 -0.20
C ASP A 592 -36.82 4.25 0.86
N ALA A 593 -37.00 3.62 2.03
CA ALA A 593 -37.76 4.18 3.15
C ALA A 593 -37.08 5.39 3.81
N MET A 594 -35.75 5.43 3.87
CA MET A 594 -35.00 6.59 4.35
C MET A 594 -35.07 7.78 3.39
N GLU A 595 -34.94 7.54 2.09
CA GLU A 595 -35.08 8.59 1.06
C GLU A 595 -36.50 9.16 1.03
N GLU A 596 -37.53 8.31 1.15
CA GLU A 596 -38.90 8.76 1.24
C GLU A 596 -39.14 9.61 2.48
N ARG A 597 -38.56 9.23 3.62
CA ARG A 597 -38.62 10.01 4.85
C ARG A 597 -37.90 11.37 4.74
N GLN A 598 -36.75 11.42 4.06
CA GLN A 598 -36.04 12.66 3.79
C GLN A 598 -36.84 13.58 2.85
N ARG A 599 -37.43 13.03 1.79
CA ARG A 599 -38.31 13.79 0.89
C ARG A 599 -39.51 14.37 1.63
N LEU A 600 -40.14 13.60 2.49
CA LEU A 600 -41.28 14.07 3.32
C LEU A 600 -40.85 15.18 4.29
N LEU A 601 -39.67 15.10 4.90
CA LEU A 601 -39.14 16.12 5.79
C LEU A 601 -38.77 17.42 5.04
N SER A 602 -38.19 17.30 3.82
CA SER A 602 -37.87 18.47 2.99
C SER A 602 -39.12 19.17 2.45
N THR A 603 -40.17 18.43 2.13
CA THR A 603 -41.46 18.98 1.68
C THR A 603 -42.20 19.64 2.86
N ALA A 604 -42.14 19.05 4.05
CA ALA A 604 -42.73 19.65 5.26
C ALA A 604 -42.01 20.94 5.70
N GLY A 605 -40.68 21.04 5.46
CA GLY A 605 -39.91 22.28 5.70
C GLY A 605 -40.27 23.43 4.77
N GLN A 606 -40.62 23.13 3.51
CA GLN A 606 -41.06 24.15 2.54
C GLN A 606 -42.48 24.69 2.80
N ASP A 607 -43.39 23.87 3.36
CA ASP A 607 -44.75 24.32 3.71
C ASP A 607 -44.81 25.24 4.95
N TYR A 608 -43.81 25.19 5.83
CA TYR A 608 -43.72 26.10 6.97
C TYR A 608 -43.12 27.47 6.63
N GLY A 609 -42.33 27.58 5.54
CA GLY A 609 -41.70 28.84 5.09
C GLY A 609 -42.60 29.77 4.27
N THR A 610 -43.79 29.34 3.87
CA THR A 610 -44.73 30.14 3.04
C THR A 610 -45.93 30.72 3.82
N ARG A 611 -45.91 30.64 5.15
CA ARG A 611 -46.98 31.16 6.02
C ARG A 611 -46.56 32.30 6.97
N GLU A 612 -45.47 33.02 6.69
CA GLU A 612 -45.18 34.31 7.33
C GLU A 612 -45.21 35.47 6.32
#